data_d224ef909e4827b7d5280edec73688d8
#
_entry.id   d224ef909e4827b7d5280edec73688d8
#
_cell.length_a   1.000
_cell.length_b   1.000
_cell.length_c   1.000
_cell.angle_alpha   90.00
_cell.angle_beta   90.00
_cell.angle_gamma   90.00
#
_symmetry.space_group_name_H-M   'P 1'
#
loop_
_entity.id
_entity.type
_entity.pdbx_description
1 polymer ?
#
loop_
_entity_poly.entity_id
_entity_poly.type
_entity_poly.pdbx_seq_one_letter_code
_entity_poly.pdbx_strand_id
1 'polypeptide(L)'
;HRLDLPRPVAPDDALPPGTWRGMIAQWLPRLTPPPRARRRQFWLASMVAFSAFGMFSLYSSLAPSFMQEIVPWHGPAVSGLSIAMILFLSSGFQFVVRNWRTKHVALTSGSALVLCNLLLMATTLTRSTPLFAVAVLVTAFGHGLANVAGMGVLSKLTTPEKRGGLLSSYLIVGYLGTIVPILGMGWLSDHVGLNRGLLGFCSAMALLCA
;
A
#
# COMPACT_ATOMS: atom_id res chain seq x y z
N HIS A 1 28.68 -11.24 -29.97
CA HIS A 1 28.55 -9.97 -29.24
C HIS A 1 28.39 -10.27 -27.76
N ARG A 2 29.49 -10.22 -26.99
CA ARG A 2 29.44 -10.17 -25.55
C ARG A 2 28.97 -8.79 -25.14
N LEU A 3 27.86 -8.69 -24.46
CA LEU A 3 27.42 -7.45 -23.79
C LEU A 3 28.42 -7.15 -22.69
N ASP A 4 29.32 -6.21 -22.92
CA ASP A 4 30.17 -5.62 -21.87
C ASP A 4 29.26 -4.80 -20.94
N LEU A 5 28.79 -5.45 -19.87
CA LEU A 5 28.10 -4.75 -18.80
C LEU A 5 29.12 -3.88 -18.06
N PRO A 6 28.86 -2.58 -17.86
CA PRO A 6 29.74 -1.73 -17.06
C PRO A 6 29.91 -2.32 -15.66
N ARG A 7 31.16 -2.53 -15.25
CA ARG A 7 31.46 -2.99 -13.88
C ARG A 7 30.91 -1.98 -12.87
N PRO A 8 30.24 -2.45 -11.80
CA PRO A 8 29.84 -1.56 -10.73
C PRO A 8 31.08 -0.86 -10.17
N VAL A 9 31.08 0.48 -10.19
CA VAL A 9 32.11 1.28 -9.50
C VAL A 9 31.98 0.99 -8.00
N ALA A 10 32.99 0.35 -7.42
CA ALA A 10 33.05 0.15 -5.97
C ALA A 10 33.15 1.53 -5.29
N PRO A 11 32.33 1.85 -4.31
CA PRO A 11 32.55 3.03 -3.47
C PRO A 11 33.88 2.86 -2.73
N ASP A 12 34.70 3.90 -2.66
CA ASP A 12 36.02 3.88 -1.99
C ASP A 12 35.98 3.54 -0.48
N ASP A 13 34.78 3.47 0.12
CA ASP A 13 34.53 3.08 1.51
C ASP A 13 34.04 1.62 1.67
N ALA A 14 34.23 0.75 0.70
CA ALA A 14 33.80 -0.64 0.78
C ALA A 14 34.61 -1.38 1.86
N LEU A 15 33.96 -1.75 2.96
CA LEU A 15 34.52 -2.64 3.98
C LEU A 15 35.05 -3.93 3.34
N PRO A 16 36.20 -4.48 3.81
CA PRO A 16 36.85 -5.61 3.17
C PRO A 16 35.88 -6.79 3.05
N PRO A 17 35.85 -7.47 1.88
CA PRO A 17 35.01 -8.63 1.65
C PRO A 17 35.43 -9.75 2.60
N GLY A 18 34.50 -10.30 3.37
CA GLY A 18 34.73 -11.40 4.30
C GLY A 18 34.43 -11.10 5.77
N THR A 19 34.18 -9.85 6.15
CA THR A 19 33.72 -9.54 7.50
C THR A 19 32.20 -9.63 7.58
N TRP A 20 31.66 -10.19 8.70
CA TRP A 20 30.21 -10.24 8.94
C TRP A 20 29.54 -8.86 8.83
N ARG A 21 30.26 -7.78 9.20
CA ARG A 21 29.82 -6.39 9.01
C ARG A 21 29.71 -6.00 7.55
N GLY A 22 30.63 -6.46 6.69
CA GLY A 22 30.56 -6.25 5.24
C GLY A 22 29.38 -6.97 4.61
N MET A 23 29.10 -8.20 5.06
CA MET A 23 27.90 -8.93 4.63
C MET A 23 26.60 -8.22 5.05
N ILE A 24 26.47 -7.82 6.30
CA ILE A 24 25.29 -7.06 6.77
C ILE A 24 25.15 -5.74 6.03
N ALA A 25 26.21 -5.00 5.77
CA ALA A 25 26.18 -3.74 5.02
C ALA A 25 25.70 -3.92 3.58
N GLN A 26 25.93 -5.08 2.95
CA GLN A 26 25.39 -5.41 1.63
C GLN A 26 23.88 -5.71 1.65
N TRP A 27 23.35 -6.20 2.78
CA TRP A 27 21.94 -6.52 2.97
C TRP A 27 21.12 -5.32 3.49
N LEU A 28 21.78 -4.30 4.02
CA LEU A 28 21.08 -3.08 4.46
C LEU A 28 20.47 -2.37 3.24
N PRO A 29 19.17 -2.05 3.27
CA PRO A 29 18.53 -1.33 2.19
C PRO A 29 19.19 0.05 2.03
N ARG A 30 19.69 0.33 0.83
CA ARG A 30 20.23 1.65 0.49
C ARG A 30 19.07 2.63 0.37
N LEU A 31 18.86 3.43 1.40
CA LEU A 31 17.82 4.44 1.41
C LEU A 31 18.32 5.69 0.68
N THR A 32 17.55 6.13 -0.29
CA THR A 32 17.85 7.38 -1.00
C THR A 32 16.76 8.41 -0.68
N PRO A 33 17.12 9.57 -0.11
CA PRO A 33 16.15 10.62 0.15
C PRO A 33 15.60 11.17 -1.18
N PRO A 34 14.32 11.56 -1.22
CA PRO A 34 13.73 12.14 -2.42
C PRO A 34 14.41 13.46 -2.80
N PRO A 35 14.56 13.74 -4.10
CA PRO A 35 15.13 15.00 -4.59
C PRO A 35 14.37 16.20 -4.02
N ARG A 36 15.10 17.21 -3.50
CA ARG A 36 14.51 18.39 -2.84
C ARG A 36 13.41 19.06 -3.68
N ALA A 37 13.65 19.23 -4.97
CA ALA A 37 12.72 19.89 -5.90
C ALA A 37 11.39 19.11 -6.11
N ARG A 38 11.38 17.81 -5.85
CA ARG A 38 10.22 16.92 -6.09
C ARG A 38 9.77 16.16 -4.84
N ARG A 39 10.22 16.61 -3.67
CA ARG A 39 9.95 15.98 -2.38
C ARG A 39 8.43 15.86 -2.11
N ARG A 40 7.65 16.88 -2.49
CA ARG A 40 6.19 16.86 -2.34
C ARG A 40 5.55 15.70 -3.14
N GLN A 41 5.98 15.49 -4.41
CA GLN A 41 5.43 14.42 -5.24
C GLN A 41 5.74 13.04 -4.67
N PHE A 42 6.95 12.85 -4.11
CA PHE A 42 7.32 11.61 -3.43
C PHE A 42 6.42 11.35 -2.23
N TRP A 43 6.25 12.33 -1.34
CA TRP A 43 5.44 12.16 -0.14
C TRP A 43 3.97 11.94 -0.46
N LEU A 44 3.39 12.64 -1.44
CA LEU A 44 2.02 12.40 -1.88
C LEU A 44 1.83 10.97 -2.40
N ALA A 45 2.75 10.49 -3.25
CA ALA A 45 2.68 9.10 -3.73
C ALA A 45 2.85 8.10 -2.58
N SER A 46 3.74 8.38 -1.62
CA SER A 46 3.97 7.52 -0.45
C SER A 46 2.78 7.49 0.50
N MET A 47 2.06 8.60 0.69
CA MET A 47 0.83 8.64 1.52
C MET A 47 -0.32 7.85 0.86
N VAL A 48 -0.46 7.93 -0.46
CA VAL A 48 -1.41 7.08 -1.20
C VAL A 48 -1.07 5.61 -1.04
N ALA A 49 0.22 5.24 -1.13
CA ALA A 49 0.67 3.87 -0.88
C ALA A 49 0.42 3.45 0.57
N PHE A 50 0.77 4.29 1.54
CA PHE A 50 0.50 4.05 2.96
C PHE A 50 -0.98 3.72 3.20
N SER A 51 -1.88 4.51 2.63
CA SER A 51 -3.32 4.30 2.76
C SER A 51 -3.79 3.02 2.04
N ALA A 52 -3.28 2.75 0.83
CA ALA A 52 -3.63 1.54 0.08
C ALA A 52 -3.20 0.27 0.80
N PHE A 53 -1.98 0.23 1.33
CA PHE A 53 -1.46 -0.88 2.12
C PHE A 53 -2.21 -1.00 3.47
N GLY A 54 -2.56 0.12 4.10
CA GLY A 54 -3.36 0.15 5.32
C GLY A 54 -4.75 -0.44 5.14
N MET A 55 -5.44 -0.08 4.06
CA MET A 55 -6.74 -0.66 3.73
C MET A 55 -6.64 -2.16 3.43
N PHE A 56 -5.65 -2.58 2.65
CA PHE A 56 -5.41 -4.00 2.41
C PHE A 56 -5.16 -4.77 3.71
N SER A 57 -4.32 -4.22 4.60
CA SER A 57 -4.01 -4.81 5.89
C SER A 57 -5.25 -4.90 6.80
N LEU A 58 -6.09 -3.85 6.80
CA LEU A 58 -7.35 -3.85 7.53
C LEU A 58 -8.27 -4.99 7.09
N TYR A 59 -8.49 -5.14 5.78
CA TYR A 59 -9.29 -6.24 5.26
C TYR A 59 -8.70 -7.60 5.60
N SER A 60 -7.38 -7.75 5.50
CA SER A 60 -6.70 -9.02 5.82
C SER A 60 -6.85 -9.42 7.29
N SER A 61 -6.84 -8.45 8.20
CA SER A 61 -6.93 -8.71 9.64
C SER A 61 -8.36 -8.83 10.16
N LEU A 62 -9.27 -8.04 9.60
CA LEU A 62 -10.66 -8.00 10.04
C LEU A 62 -11.58 -8.90 9.21
N ALA A 63 -11.12 -9.40 8.05
CA ALA A 63 -11.92 -10.27 7.20
C ALA A 63 -12.56 -11.44 7.96
N PRO A 64 -11.85 -12.19 8.83
CA PRO A 64 -12.46 -13.28 9.57
C PRO A 64 -13.60 -12.82 10.48
N SER A 65 -13.43 -11.72 11.19
CA SER A 65 -14.42 -11.21 12.17
C SER A 65 -15.62 -10.55 11.46
N PHE A 66 -15.36 -9.75 10.44
CA PHE A 66 -16.42 -9.10 9.65
C PHE A 66 -17.24 -10.08 8.84
N MET A 67 -16.60 -11.09 8.26
CA MET A 67 -17.30 -12.09 7.46
C MET A 67 -18.23 -12.95 8.31
N GLN A 68 -17.91 -13.19 9.59
CA GLN A 68 -18.80 -13.90 10.49
C GLN A 68 -20.11 -13.16 10.76
N GLU A 69 -20.08 -11.82 10.76
CA GLU A 69 -21.27 -11.00 11.03
C GLU A 69 -22.08 -10.64 9.77
N ILE A 70 -21.45 -10.59 8.60
CA ILE A 70 -22.02 -9.99 7.38
C ILE A 70 -22.28 -11.03 6.28
N VAL A 71 -21.51 -12.12 6.23
CA VAL A 71 -21.58 -13.12 5.18
C VAL A 71 -22.09 -14.45 5.73
N PRO A 72 -23.06 -15.12 5.05
CA PRO A 72 -23.62 -16.40 5.54
C PRO A 72 -22.64 -17.58 5.45
N TRP A 73 -21.50 -17.41 4.78
CA TRP A 73 -20.48 -18.44 4.63
C TRP A 73 -19.34 -18.21 5.60
N HIS A 74 -18.99 -19.24 6.37
CA HIS A 74 -17.96 -19.13 7.40
C HIS A 74 -16.82 -20.12 7.14
N GLY A 75 -15.61 -19.75 7.56
CA GLY A 75 -14.45 -20.63 7.56
C GLY A 75 -13.16 -19.96 7.07
N PRO A 76 -11.99 -20.51 7.44
CA PRO A 76 -10.69 -19.97 7.06
C PRO A 76 -10.47 -19.86 5.53
N ALA A 77 -11.03 -20.81 4.78
CA ALA A 77 -10.94 -20.82 3.32
C ALA A 77 -11.69 -19.63 2.69
N VAL A 78 -12.83 -19.23 3.24
CA VAL A 78 -13.63 -18.11 2.73
C VAL A 78 -12.91 -16.79 3.00
N SER A 79 -12.35 -16.62 4.19
CA SER A 79 -11.53 -15.44 4.53
C SER A 79 -10.28 -15.35 3.66
N GLY A 80 -9.55 -16.44 3.49
CA GLY A 80 -8.36 -16.50 2.63
C GLY A 80 -8.69 -16.19 1.17
N LEU A 81 -9.77 -16.73 0.63
CA LEU A 81 -10.23 -16.48 -0.74
C LEU A 81 -10.60 -15.00 -0.94
N SER A 82 -11.23 -14.36 0.03
CA SER A 82 -11.59 -12.94 -0.03
C SER A 82 -10.36 -12.04 -0.11
N ILE A 83 -9.33 -12.34 0.70
CA ILE A 83 -8.05 -11.62 0.66
C ILE A 83 -7.34 -11.84 -0.68
N ALA A 84 -7.27 -13.10 -1.13
CA ALA A 84 -6.66 -13.45 -2.41
C ALA A 84 -7.38 -12.76 -3.59
N MET A 85 -8.70 -12.64 -3.53
CA MET A 85 -9.50 -11.96 -4.54
C MET A 85 -9.18 -10.46 -4.63
N ILE A 86 -8.93 -9.79 -3.49
CA ILE A 86 -8.51 -8.38 -3.51
C ILE A 86 -7.20 -8.22 -4.28
N LEU A 87 -6.20 -9.07 -4.01
CA LEU A 87 -4.91 -9.02 -4.71
C LEU A 87 -5.03 -9.37 -6.19
N PHE A 88 -5.84 -10.38 -6.51
CA PHE A 88 -6.08 -10.80 -7.89
C PHE A 88 -6.76 -9.69 -8.70
N LEU A 89 -7.83 -9.11 -8.18
CA LEU A 89 -8.52 -7.97 -8.81
C LEU A 89 -7.61 -6.73 -8.90
N SER A 90 -6.85 -6.44 -7.85
CA SER A 90 -5.88 -5.37 -7.85
C SER A 90 -4.85 -5.53 -8.97
N SER A 91 -4.34 -6.74 -9.19
CA SER A 91 -3.43 -7.05 -10.29
C SER A 91 -4.11 -6.86 -11.65
N GLY A 92 -5.36 -7.30 -11.80
CA GLY A 92 -6.16 -7.09 -13.01
C GLY A 92 -6.34 -5.60 -13.35
N PHE A 93 -6.68 -4.79 -12.37
CA PHE A 93 -6.83 -3.34 -12.55
C PHE A 93 -5.52 -2.65 -12.94
N GLN A 94 -4.36 -3.14 -12.49
CA GLN A 94 -3.06 -2.61 -12.92
C GLN A 94 -2.85 -2.78 -14.43
N PHE A 95 -3.28 -3.90 -15.02
CA PHE A 95 -3.22 -4.09 -16.46
C PHE A 95 -4.14 -3.12 -17.23
N VAL A 96 -5.33 -2.87 -16.72
CA VAL A 96 -6.30 -1.96 -17.35
C VAL A 96 -5.75 -0.54 -17.41
N VAL A 97 -5.12 -0.04 -16.33
CA VAL A 97 -4.67 1.34 -16.23
C VAL A 97 -3.23 1.58 -16.65
N ARG A 98 -2.49 0.54 -17.08
CA ARG A 98 -1.06 0.63 -17.40
C ARG A 98 -0.71 1.72 -18.42
N ASN A 99 -1.62 2.02 -19.34
CA ASN A 99 -1.45 3.01 -20.42
C ASN A 99 -1.98 4.40 -20.03
N TRP A 100 -2.52 4.57 -18.84
CA TRP A 100 -3.04 5.85 -18.40
C TRP A 100 -1.89 6.77 -17.97
N ARG A 101 -2.14 8.09 -18.08
CA ARG A 101 -1.17 9.08 -17.57
C ARG A 101 -1.06 8.98 -16.05
N THR A 102 0.18 8.94 -15.54
CA THR A 102 0.48 8.79 -14.11
C THR A 102 -0.34 9.73 -13.21
N LYS A 103 -0.58 10.98 -13.66
CA LYS A 103 -1.39 11.93 -12.91
C LYS A 103 -2.83 11.47 -12.74
N HIS A 104 -3.46 10.96 -13.80
CA HIS A 104 -4.85 10.46 -13.72
C HIS A 104 -4.92 9.22 -12.84
N VAL A 105 -3.98 8.29 -12.99
CA VAL A 105 -3.92 7.10 -12.13
C VAL A 105 -3.79 7.49 -10.65
N ALA A 106 -2.94 8.46 -10.32
CA ALA A 106 -2.74 8.91 -8.94
C ALA A 106 -4.00 9.57 -8.36
N LEU A 107 -4.65 10.46 -9.11
CA LEU A 107 -5.88 11.11 -8.66
C LEU A 107 -7.02 10.09 -8.50
N THR A 108 -7.21 9.22 -9.48
CA THR A 108 -8.24 8.17 -9.41
C THR A 108 -7.98 7.20 -8.27
N SER A 109 -6.71 6.85 -8.00
CA SER A 109 -6.35 6.03 -6.85
C SER A 109 -6.73 6.68 -5.53
N GLY A 110 -6.33 7.94 -5.32
CA GLY A 110 -6.70 8.70 -4.11
C GLY A 110 -8.22 8.77 -3.93
N SER A 111 -8.96 9.15 -4.98
CA SER A 111 -10.43 9.21 -4.94
C SER A 111 -11.06 7.84 -4.63
N ALA A 112 -10.54 6.75 -5.21
CA ALA A 112 -11.02 5.40 -4.93
C ALA A 112 -10.75 5.00 -3.47
N LEU A 113 -9.59 5.36 -2.92
CA LEU A 113 -9.26 5.10 -1.51
C LEU A 113 -10.15 5.90 -0.55
N VAL A 114 -10.48 7.16 -0.86
CA VAL A 114 -11.48 7.91 -0.08
C VAL A 114 -12.83 7.22 -0.16
N LEU A 115 -13.28 6.87 -1.37
CA LEU A 115 -14.57 6.21 -1.57
C LEU A 115 -14.67 4.87 -0.84
N CYS A 116 -13.62 4.03 -0.88
CA CYS A 116 -13.66 2.75 -0.18
C CYS A 116 -13.76 2.93 1.34
N ASN A 117 -13.12 3.94 1.92
CA ASN A 117 -13.25 4.26 3.34
C ASN A 117 -14.69 4.69 3.68
N LEU A 118 -15.31 5.55 2.86
CA LEU A 118 -16.70 5.98 3.06
C LEU A 118 -17.68 4.80 2.91
N LEU A 119 -17.45 3.91 1.95
CA LEU A 119 -18.26 2.71 1.77
C LEU A 119 -18.12 1.75 2.95
N LEU A 120 -16.91 1.59 3.50
CA LEU A 120 -16.69 0.75 4.67
C LEU A 120 -17.35 1.34 5.92
N MET A 121 -17.30 2.67 6.11
CA MET A 121 -18.06 3.35 7.16
C MET A 121 -19.56 3.10 7.00
N ALA A 122 -20.11 3.27 5.79
CA ALA A 122 -21.51 3.01 5.52
C ALA A 122 -21.89 1.54 5.76
N THR A 123 -21.02 0.60 5.38
CA THR A 123 -21.19 -0.84 5.66
C THR A 123 -21.28 -1.11 7.16
N THR A 124 -20.41 -0.48 7.96
CA THR A 124 -20.40 -0.63 9.43
C THR A 124 -21.71 -0.13 10.05
N LEU A 125 -22.27 0.95 9.50
CA LEU A 125 -23.53 1.54 9.99
C LEU A 125 -24.78 0.75 9.55
N THR A 126 -24.79 0.27 8.29
CA THR A 126 -25.97 -0.38 7.69
C THR A 126 -25.95 -1.91 7.80
N ARG A 127 -24.80 -2.51 8.11
CA ARG A 127 -24.54 -3.97 8.12
C ARG A 127 -24.93 -4.65 6.78
N SER A 128 -24.75 -3.94 5.68
CA SER A 128 -25.17 -4.38 4.35
C SER A 128 -24.06 -5.18 3.65
N THR A 129 -24.30 -6.47 3.40
CA THR A 129 -23.38 -7.35 2.64
C THR A 129 -23.10 -6.86 1.22
N PRO A 130 -24.08 -6.41 0.42
CA PRO A 130 -23.80 -5.87 -0.91
C PRO A 130 -22.88 -4.64 -0.86
N LEU A 131 -23.08 -3.76 0.13
CA LEU A 131 -22.25 -2.58 0.28
C LEU A 131 -20.82 -2.94 0.66
N PHE A 132 -20.63 -3.95 1.49
CA PHE A 132 -19.31 -4.52 1.81
C PHE A 132 -18.62 -5.05 0.55
N ALA A 133 -19.32 -5.83 -0.29
CA ALA A 133 -18.76 -6.34 -1.53
C ALA A 133 -18.29 -5.21 -2.47
N VAL A 134 -19.07 -4.13 -2.59
CA VAL A 134 -18.69 -2.95 -3.37
C VAL A 134 -17.47 -2.27 -2.74
N ALA A 135 -17.40 -2.14 -1.42
CA ALA A 135 -16.24 -1.57 -0.73
C ALA A 135 -14.97 -2.37 -1.00
N VAL A 136 -15.03 -3.70 -0.99
CA VAL A 136 -13.91 -4.59 -1.34
C VAL A 136 -13.43 -4.37 -2.78
N LEU A 137 -14.35 -4.29 -3.75
CA LEU A 137 -14.03 -4.04 -5.16
C LEU A 137 -13.35 -2.68 -5.35
N VAL A 138 -13.89 -1.64 -4.74
CA VAL A 138 -13.31 -0.28 -4.80
C VAL A 138 -11.95 -0.24 -4.12
N THR A 139 -11.75 -0.99 -3.04
CA THR A 139 -10.44 -1.13 -2.38
C THR A 139 -9.44 -1.81 -3.30
N ALA A 140 -9.80 -2.91 -3.93
CA ALA A 140 -8.93 -3.61 -4.89
C ALA A 140 -8.54 -2.70 -6.06
N PHE A 141 -9.48 -1.91 -6.57
CA PHE A 141 -9.24 -0.91 -7.61
C PHE A 141 -8.26 0.16 -7.14
N GLY A 142 -8.56 0.82 -6.00
CA GLY A 142 -7.70 1.87 -5.43
C GLY A 142 -6.29 1.38 -5.12
N HIS A 143 -6.15 0.18 -4.54
CA HIS A 143 -4.87 -0.46 -4.24
C HIS A 143 -4.06 -0.75 -5.52
N GLY A 144 -4.69 -1.30 -6.56
CA GLY A 144 -4.05 -1.57 -7.85
C GLY A 144 -3.52 -0.29 -8.50
N LEU A 145 -4.34 0.77 -8.53
CA LEU A 145 -3.96 2.06 -9.07
C LEU A 145 -2.86 2.73 -8.25
N ALA A 146 -2.87 2.62 -6.92
CA ALA A 146 -1.83 3.15 -6.05
C ALA A 146 -0.45 2.60 -6.41
N ASN A 147 -0.36 1.29 -6.66
CA ASN A 147 0.88 0.64 -7.06
C ASN A 147 1.39 1.18 -8.41
N VAL A 148 0.53 1.28 -9.43
CA VAL A 148 0.89 1.83 -10.75
C VAL A 148 1.29 3.30 -10.63
N ALA A 149 0.53 4.11 -9.89
CA ALA A 149 0.82 5.52 -9.67
C ALA A 149 2.17 5.71 -8.97
N GLY A 150 2.41 4.97 -7.88
CA GLY A 150 3.65 5.01 -7.12
C GLY A 150 4.87 4.73 -8.00
N MET A 151 4.85 3.60 -8.72
CA MET A 151 5.93 3.25 -9.65
C MET A 151 6.11 4.28 -10.77
N GLY A 152 5.01 4.81 -11.31
CA GLY A 152 5.04 5.85 -12.34
C GLY A 152 5.61 7.18 -11.82
N VAL A 153 5.35 7.56 -10.57
CA VAL A 153 5.95 8.74 -9.94
C VAL A 153 7.44 8.51 -9.68
N LEU A 154 7.81 7.39 -9.05
CA LEU A 154 9.20 7.08 -8.73
C LEU A 154 10.10 7.08 -9.98
N SER A 155 9.61 6.49 -11.08
CA SER A 155 10.38 6.47 -12.34
C SER A 155 10.69 7.86 -12.91
N LYS A 156 9.88 8.87 -12.57
CA LYS A 156 10.07 10.27 -12.99
C LYS A 156 10.89 11.09 -11.99
N LEU A 157 11.07 10.59 -10.77
CA LEU A 157 11.76 11.33 -9.71
C LEU A 157 13.26 11.10 -9.67
N THR A 158 13.76 10.04 -10.30
CA THR A 158 15.16 9.63 -10.13
C THR A 158 15.73 8.99 -11.39
N THR A 159 17.05 8.94 -11.43
CA THR A 159 17.81 8.23 -12.49
C THR A 159 17.79 6.70 -12.20
N PRO A 160 18.07 5.86 -13.21
CA PRO A 160 18.08 4.40 -13.04
C PRO A 160 18.97 3.92 -11.89
N GLU A 161 20.13 4.56 -11.67
CA GLU A 161 21.11 4.18 -10.65
C GLU A 161 20.62 4.39 -9.22
N LYS A 162 19.79 5.42 -8.99
CA LYS A 162 19.23 5.77 -7.67
C LYS A 162 17.82 5.22 -7.43
N ARG A 163 17.25 4.59 -8.46
CA ARG A 163 15.85 4.13 -8.44
C ARG A 163 15.62 3.07 -7.36
N GLY A 164 16.55 2.14 -7.17
CA GLY A 164 16.45 1.10 -6.14
C GLY A 164 16.35 1.68 -4.74
N GLY A 165 17.22 2.63 -4.39
CA GLY A 165 17.20 3.27 -3.06
C GLY A 165 15.96 4.12 -2.81
N LEU A 166 15.45 4.83 -3.83
CA LEU A 166 14.21 5.60 -3.71
C LEU A 166 12.99 4.67 -3.57
N LEU A 167 12.99 3.55 -4.31
CA LEU A 167 11.96 2.51 -4.20
C LEU A 167 11.94 1.91 -2.80
N SER A 168 13.09 1.59 -2.22
CA SER A 168 13.19 1.10 -0.84
C SER A 168 12.59 2.09 0.16
N SER A 169 12.90 3.39 0.03
CA SER A 169 12.32 4.43 0.88
C SER A 169 10.78 4.52 0.74
N TYR A 170 10.27 4.40 -0.48
CA TYR A 170 8.83 4.38 -0.76
C TYR A 170 8.14 3.15 -0.16
N LEU A 171 8.73 1.96 -0.33
CA LEU A 171 8.17 0.72 0.20
C LEU A 171 8.16 0.69 1.73
N ILE A 172 9.16 1.29 2.39
CA ILE A 172 9.14 1.43 3.85
C ILE A 172 7.91 2.22 4.30
N VAL A 173 7.60 3.34 3.65
CA VAL A 173 6.39 4.11 3.96
C VAL A 173 5.13 3.29 3.70
N GLY A 174 5.07 2.54 2.60
CA GLY A 174 3.97 1.62 2.30
C GLY A 174 3.80 0.55 3.40
N TYR A 175 4.87 -0.13 3.79
CA TYR A 175 4.82 -1.15 4.85
C TYR A 175 4.48 -0.56 6.24
N LEU A 176 4.92 0.66 6.55
CA LEU A 176 4.43 1.36 7.74
C LEU A 176 2.91 1.57 7.67
N GLY A 177 2.36 1.79 6.46
CA GLY A 177 0.92 1.80 6.22
C GLY A 177 0.24 0.48 6.56
N THR A 178 0.92 -0.67 6.45
CA THR A 178 0.40 -1.96 6.89
C THR A 178 0.41 -2.10 8.42
N ILE A 179 1.47 -1.65 9.07
CA ILE A 179 1.72 -1.90 10.50
C ILE A 179 1.02 -0.87 11.39
N VAL A 180 1.27 0.41 11.16
CA VAL A 180 0.83 1.50 12.05
C VAL A 180 -0.71 1.57 12.16
N PRO A 181 -1.46 1.56 11.04
CA PRO A 181 -2.92 1.63 11.11
C PRO A 181 -3.55 0.42 11.81
N ILE A 182 -2.99 -0.78 11.62
CA ILE A 182 -3.56 -1.98 12.21
C ILE A 182 -3.33 -2.05 13.72
N LEU A 183 -2.14 -1.66 14.17
CA LEU A 183 -1.87 -1.53 15.60
C LEU A 183 -2.74 -0.44 16.23
N GLY A 184 -2.89 0.70 15.54
CA GLY A 184 -3.78 1.77 15.98
C GLY A 184 -5.25 1.34 16.03
N MET A 185 -5.69 0.56 15.02
CA MET A 185 -7.03 -0.01 14.99
C MET A 185 -7.25 -1.00 16.12
N GLY A 186 -6.30 -1.90 16.40
CA GLY A 186 -6.39 -2.84 17.52
C GLY A 186 -6.52 -2.10 18.85
N TRP A 187 -5.60 -1.17 19.12
CA TRP A 187 -5.65 -0.34 20.32
C TRP A 187 -6.97 0.43 20.45
N LEU A 188 -7.43 1.06 19.38
CA LEU A 188 -8.69 1.82 19.40
C LEU A 188 -9.90 0.90 19.62
N SER A 189 -9.90 -0.29 19.01
CA SER A 189 -10.94 -1.29 19.19
C SER A 189 -11.07 -1.76 20.63
N ASP A 190 -9.94 -1.95 21.33
CA ASP A 190 -9.91 -2.35 22.73
C ASP A 190 -10.51 -1.29 23.68
N HIS A 191 -10.37 0.01 23.32
CA HIS A 191 -10.82 1.10 24.18
C HIS A 191 -12.25 1.59 23.89
N VAL A 192 -12.65 1.62 22.61
CA VAL A 192 -13.95 2.20 22.20
C VAL A 192 -14.87 1.20 21.48
N GLY A 193 -14.42 -0.03 21.33
CA GLY A 193 -15.12 -1.09 20.60
C GLY A 193 -14.87 -1.07 19.10
N LEU A 194 -15.03 -2.23 18.45
CA LEU A 194 -14.67 -2.48 17.05
C LEU A 194 -15.34 -1.49 16.07
N ASN A 195 -16.64 -1.26 16.20
CA ASN A 195 -17.38 -0.40 15.28
C ASN A 195 -16.91 1.05 15.34
N ARG A 196 -16.71 1.62 16.53
CA ARG A 196 -16.21 2.99 16.70
C ARG A 196 -14.76 3.10 16.27
N GLY A 197 -13.95 2.08 16.58
CA GLY A 197 -12.56 1.99 16.12
C GLY A 197 -12.47 2.03 14.60
N LEU A 198 -13.32 1.25 13.92
CA LEU A 198 -13.36 1.21 12.47
C LEU A 198 -13.80 2.54 11.84
N LEU A 199 -14.81 3.20 12.41
CA LEU A 199 -15.24 4.53 11.96
C LEU A 199 -14.11 5.56 12.11
N GLY A 200 -13.41 5.55 13.24
CA GLY A 200 -12.24 6.41 13.48
C GLY A 200 -11.09 6.15 12.49
N PHE A 201 -10.77 4.88 12.27
CA PHE A 201 -9.76 4.46 11.29
C PHE A 201 -10.10 4.92 9.87
N CYS A 202 -11.31 4.60 9.40
CA CYS A 202 -11.74 4.98 8.04
C CYS A 202 -11.77 6.49 7.86
N SER A 203 -12.19 7.25 8.89
CA SER A 203 -12.16 8.72 8.85
C SER A 203 -10.74 9.25 8.72
N ALA A 204 -9.79 8.74 9.50
CA ALA A 204 -8.38 9.13 9.43
C ALA A 204 -7.77 8.80 8.06
N MET A 205 -8.04 7.61 7.51
CA MET A 205 -7.55 7.20 6.19
C MET A 205 -8.18 7.99 5.05
N ALA A 206 -9.47 8.32 5.13
CA ALA A 206 -10.14 9.16 4.15
C ALA A 206 -9.53 10.57 4.12
N LEU A 207 -9.29 11.17 5.29
CA LEU A 207 -8.63 12.49 5.41
C LEU A 207 -7.18 12.47 4.88
N LEU A 208 -6.46 11.37 5.06
CA LEU A 208 -5.09 11.23 4.57
C LEU A 208 -5.04 11.19 3.03
N CYS A 209 -6.09 10.70 2.36
CA CYS A 209 -6.17 10.57 0.91
C CYS A 209 -6.84 11.78 0.21
N ALA A 210 -7.53 12.65 0.95
CA ALA A 210 -8.21 13.84 0.42
C ALA A 210 -7.24 15.02 0.23
#